data_bac242b0443a5f3d22bb538c395ce4da
#
_entry.id   bac242b0443a5f3d22bb538c395ce4da
#
_cell.length_a   1.000
_cell.length_b   1.000
_cell.length_c   1.000
_cell.angle_alpha   90.00
_cell.angle_beta   90.00
_cell.angle_gamma   90.00
#
_symmetry.space_group_name_H-M   'P 1'
#
loop_
_entity.id
_entity.type
_entity.pdbx_description
1 polymer ?
#
loop_
_entity_poly.entity_id
_entity_poly.type
_entity_poly.pdbx_seq_one_letter_code
_entity_poly.pdbx_strand_id
1 'polypeptide(L)'
;MRPKHPSESLTTLTDLVLPSETNPLNNLFGGELLARMDRAASIAARRHSRRIVVTASVNHVAFNRAIPLGSVVTVEAKVSRSFKSSMEIYIDIWVEDRESGNKTKANEAIYTFVAVDDTGRPVEVPQVIPETELEIQRYEAALRRKQLSLVLAGKLNPQDATELKALFL
;
A
#
# COMPACT_ATOMS: atom_id res chain seq x y z
N MET A 1 -18.79 -14.15 -0.29
CA MET A 1 -17.51 -14.10 0.44
C MET A 1 -17.69 -13.27 1.70
N ARG A 2 -17.16 -13.73 2.83
CA ARG A 2 -17.22 -12.99 4.09
C ARG A 2 -16.39 -11.70 3.98
N PRO A 3 -16.93 -10.53 4.33
CA PRO A 3 -16.14 -9.32 4.48
C PRO A 3 -15.02 -9.48 5.51
N LYS A 4 -13.95 -8.73 5.36
CA LYS A 4 -12.78 -8.80 6.24
C LYS A 4 -12.37 -7.43 6.75
N HIS A 5 -11.76 -7.42 7.92
CA HIS A 5 -11.17 -6.21 8.50
C HIS A 5 -9.73 -6.00 7.98
N PRO A 6 -9.25 -4.74 7.90
CA PRO A 6 -7.86 -4.48 7.52
C PRO A 6 -6.84 -5.23 8.37
N SER A 7 -7.12 -5.41 9.66
CA SER A 7 -6.25 -6.15 10.59
C SER A 7 -5.98 -7.60 10.16
N GLU A 8 -6.92 -8.23 9.44
CA GLU A 8 -6.77 -9.60 8.96
C GLU A 8 -5.74 -9.73 7.83
N SER A 9 -5.40 -8.64 7.18
CA SER A 9 -4.38 -8.57 6.13
C SER A 9 -3.05 -7.99 6.62
N LEU A 10 -3.00 -7.47 7.84
CA LEU A 10 -1.81 -6.81 8.38
C LEU A 10 -0.57 -7.67 8.17
N THR A 11 0.41 -7.07 7.53
CA THR A 11 1.71 -7.68 7.24
C THR A 11 2.81 -6.74 7.68
N THR A 12 3.70 -7.25 8.50
CA THR A 12 4.84 -6.50 9.05
C THR A 12 6.12 -7.22 8.68
N LEU A 13 6.98 -6.55 7.91
CA LEU A 13 8.30 -7.02 7.53
C LEU A 13 9.35 -6.08 8.10
N THR A 14 10.24 -6.60 8.93
CA THR A 14 11.31 -5.82 9.54
C THR A 14 12.65 -6.35 9.09
N ASP A 15 13.53 -5.48 8.61
CA ASP A 15 14.84 -5.84 8.10
C ASP A 15 15.85 -4.71 8.27
N LEU A 16 17.13 -5.04 8.16
CA LEU A 16 18.23 -4.09 8.16
C LEU A 16 18.46 -3.47 6.78
N VAL A 17 19.01 -2.27 6.76
CA VAL A 17 19.58 -1.68 5.55
C VAL A 17 21.02 -2.11 5.42
N LEU A 18 21.30 -2.97 4.44
CA LEU A 18 22.63 -3.52 4.17
C LEU A 18 23.45 -2.64 3.21
N PRO A 19 24.79 -2.71 3.24
CA PRO A 19 25.64 -1.93 2.32
C PRO A 19 25.29 -2.13 0.84
N SER A 20 24.93 -3.34 0.45
CA SER A 20 24.54 -3.68 -0.93
C SER A 20 23.23 -3.05 -1.40
N GLU A 21 22.46 -2.45 -0.48
CA GLU A 21 21.14 -1.88 -0.75
C GLU A 21 21.15 -0.35 -0.73
N THR A 22 22.32 0.27 -0.64
CA THR A 22 22.48 1.71 -0.48
C THR A 22 22.95 2.41 -1.74
N ASN A 23 22.61 3.71 -1.81
CA ASN A 23 23.08 4.64 -2.83
C ASN A 23 24.44 5.26 -2.44
N PRO A 24 25.05 6.14 -3.28
CA PRO A 24 26.31 6.79 -2.94
C PRO A 24 26.32 7.64 -1.67
N LEU A 25 25.15 8.03 -1.15
CA LEU A 25 25.02 8.75 0.11
C LEU A 25 24.85 7.83 1.32
N ASN A 26 25.04 6.51 1.13
CA ASN A 26 24.82 5.49 2.16
C ASN A 26 23.40 5.46 2.75
N ASN A 27 22.43 5.75 1.91
CA ASN A 27 21.00 5.63 2.26
C ASN A 27 20.36 4.51 1.44
N LEU A 28 19.30 3.92 1.98
CA LEU A 28 18.54 2.87 1.28
C LEU A 28 18.15 3.34 -0.12
N PHE A 29 18.51 2.55 -1.12
CA PHE A 29 18.18 2.83 -2.52
C PHE A 29 16.66 2.77 -2.72
N GLY A 30 16.11 3.76 -3.45
CA GLY A 30 14.66 3.88 -3.64
C GLY A 30 14.01 2.63 -4.20
N GLY A 31 14.66 1.98 -5.18
CA GLY A 31 14.18 0.72 -5.75
C GLY A 31 14.13 -0.44 -4.75
N GLU A 32 15.08 -0.48 -3.81
CA GLU A 32 15.07 -1.47 -2.73
C GLU A 32 13.89 -1.25 -1.77
N LEU A 33 13.60 0.00 -1.44
CA LEU A 33 12.42 0.33 -0.62
C LEU A 33 11.12 -0.06 -1.35
N LEU A 34 11.02 0.26 -2.64
CA LEU A 34 9.87 -0.14 -3.47
C LEU A 34 9.69 -1.66 -3.49
N ALA A 35 10.78 -2.42 -3.61
CA ALA A 35 10.73 -3.88 -3.61
C ALA A 35 10.27 -4.44 -2.25
N ARG A 36 10.73 -3.86 -1.15
CA ARG A 36 10.27 -4.24 0.21
C ARG A 36 8.78 -3.98 0.38
N MET A 37 8.32 -2.81 -0.07
CA MET A 37 6.89 -2.45 -0.03
C MET A 37 6.05 -3.38 -0.90
N ASP A 38 6.52 -3.72 -2.09
CA ASP A 38 5.80 -4.63 -3.00
C ASP A 38 5.62 -6.02 -2.38
N ARG A 39 6.66 -6.56 -1.75
CA ARG A 39 6.57 -7.86 -1.06
C ARG A 39 5.57 -7.84 0.11
N ALA A 40 5.63 -6.81 0.95
CA ALA A 40 4.70 -6.67 2.08
C ALA A 40 3.26 -6.51 1.59
N ALA A 41 3.05 -5.66 0.59
CA ALA A 41 1.73 -5.43 -0.01
C ALA A 41 1.17 -6.68 -0.67
N SER A 42 2.01 -7.45 -1.37
CA SER A 42 1.64 -8.73 -1.98
C SER A 42 1.14 -9.73 -0.94
N ILE A 43 1.83 -9.83 0.20
CA ILE A 43 1.41 -10.71 1.30
C ILE A 43 0.06 -10.23 1.88
N ALA A 44 -0.09 -8.93 2.12
CA ALA A 44 -1.35 -8.37 2.63
C ALA A 44 -2.51 -8.63 1.67
N ALA A 45 -2.33 -8.38 0.39
CA ALA A 45 -3.33 -8.65 -0.64
C ALA A 45 -3.72 -10.14 -0.70
N ARG A 46 -2.73 -11.02 -0.59
CA ARG A 46 -2.94 -12.47 -0.57
C ARG A 46 -3.68 -12.94 0.68
N ARG A 47 -3.36 -12.37 1.85
CA ARG A 47 -4.07 -12.67 3.10
C ARG A 47 -5.53 -12.27 3.02
N HIS A 48 -5.81 -11.13 2.39
CA HIS A 48 -7.19 -10.65 2.19
C HIS A 48 -7.96 -11.50 1.18
N SER A 49 -7.42 -11.67 -0.01
CA SER A 49 -8.13 -12.31 -1.13
C SER A 49 -8.09 -13.84 -1.11
N ARG A 50 -7.01 -14.43 -0.57
CA ARG A 50 -6.69 -15.88 -0.69
C ARG A 50 -6.59 -16.33 -2.15
N ARG A 51 -6.14 -15.43 -3.03
CA ARG A 51 -5.94 -15.65 -4.46
C ARG A 51 -4.51 -15.33 -4.86
N ILE A 52 -4.17 -15.67 -6.10
CA ILE A 52 -2.98 -15.12 -6.76
C ILE A 52 -3.21 -13.62 -6.94
N VAL A 53 -2.20 -12.82 -6.65
CA VAL A 53 -2.29 -11.36 -6.77
C VAL A 53 -1.14 -10.83 -7.59
N VAL A 54 -1.42 -9.77 -8.36
CA VAL A 54 -0.42 -9.10 -9.19
C VAL A 54 -0.44 -7.59 -8.89
N THR A 55 0.72 -6.97 -8.90
CA THR A 55 0.86 -5.53 -8.74
C THR A 55 0.31 -4.83 -9.97
N ALA A 56 -0.68 -3.97 -9.79
CA ALA A 56 -1.30 -3.21 -10.87
C ALA A 56 -0.75 -1.79 -10.96
N SER A 57 -0.55 -1.12 -9.83
CA SER A 57 0.01 0.23 -9.80
C SER A 57 0.64 0.56 -8.45
N VAL A 58 1.54 1.54 -8.49
CA VAL A 58 2.19 2.11 -7.31
C VAL A 58 1.93 3.62 -7.34
N ASN A 59 1.31 4.12 -6.28
CA ASN A 59 0.93 5.53 -6.18
C ASN A 59 1.49 6.17 -4.91
N HIS A 60 1.70 7.47 -4.96
CA HIS A 60 2.07 8.29 -3.80
C HIS A 60 3.30 7.80 -3.02
N VAL A 61 4.33 7.37 -3.72
CA VAL A 61 5.61 7.10 -3.08
C VAL A 61 6.40 8.41 -3.03
N ALA A 62 6.56 8.96 -1.83
CA ALA A 62 7.39 10.12 -1.60
C ALA A 62 8.59 9.71 -0.75
N PHE A 63 9.80 9.93 -1.28
CA PHE A 63 11.05 9.66 -0.56
C PHE A 63 11.44 10.88 0.27
N ASN A 64 10.59 11.26 1.22
CA ASN A 64 10.74 12.48 2.01
C ASN A 64 11.85 12.39 3.05
N ARG A 65 12.18 11.18 3.50
CA ARG A 65 13.23 10.93 4.47
C ARG A 65 14.20 9.88 3.94
N ALA A 66 15.48 10.20 4.03
CA ALA A 66 16.54 9.23 3.78
C ALA A 66 16.55 8.18 4.90
N ILE A 67 16.79 6.93 4.52
CA ILE A 67 16.90 5.81 5.46
C ILE A 67 18.36 5.36 5.45
N PRO A 68 19.13 5.67 6.50
CA PRO A 68 20.58 5.42 6.51
C PRO A 68 20.93 3.93 6.54
N LEU A 69 22.13 3.61 6.05
CA LEU A 69 22.78 2.32 6.21
C LEU A 69 22.72 1.87 7.67
N GLY A 70 22.40 0.60 7.90
CA GLY A 70 22.32 0.03 9.25
C GLY A 70 21.02 0.28 9.99
N SER A 71 20.10 1.04 9.41
CA SER A 71 18.78 1.26 10.02
C SER A 71 17.98 -0.03 10.08
N VAL A 72 17.17 -0.15 11.14
CA VAL A 72 16.10 -1.16 11.23
C VAL A 72 14.84 -0.56 10.64
N VAL A 73 14.35 -1.13 9.54
CA VAL A 73 13.19 -0.65 8.78
C VAL A 73 12.04 -1.62 8.93
N THR A 74 10.89 -1.13 9.33
CA THR A 74 9.65 -1.90 9.38
C THR A 74 8.70 -1.42 8.30
N VAL A 75 8.29 -2.32 7.44
CA VAL A 75 7.26 -2.12 6.43
C VAL A 75 5.97 -2.73 6.95
N GLU A 76 4.95 -1.92 7.10
CA GLU A 76 3.64 -2.33 7.60
C GLU A 76 2.60 -2.10 6.52
N ALA A 77 1.95 -3.17 6.06
CA ALA A 77 1.00 -3.14 4.96
C ALA A 77 -0.36 -3.71 5.39
N LYS A 78 -1.43 -3.02 5.03
CA LYS A 78 -2.82 -3.47 5.21
C LYS A 78 -3.65 -3.14 3.98
N VAL A 79 -4.62 -3.99 3.66
CA VAL A 79 -5.63 -3.65 2.67
C VAL A 79 -6.52 -2.56 3.24
N SER A 80 -6.53 -1.39 2.61
CA SER A 80 -7.34 -0.24 3.02
C SER A 80 -8.74 -0.27 2.43
N ARG A 81 -8.87 -0.72 1.18
CA ARG A 81 -10.15 -0.91 0.51
C ARG A 81 -10.05 -1.94 -0.60
N SER A 82 -11.11 -2.70 -0.79
CA SER A 82 -11.27 -3.57 -1.95
C SER A 82 -12.37 -3.06 -2.87
N PHE A 83 -12.24 -3.37 -4.14
CA PHE A 83 -13.22 -3.14 -5.19
C PHE A 83 -13.68 -4.50 -5.73
N LYS A 84 -14.07 -4.59 -6.99
CA LYS A 84 -14.53 -5.88 -7.52
C LYS A 84 -13.42 -6.94 -7.47
N SER A 85 -12.28 -6.66 -8.09
CA SER A 85 -11.12 -7.59 -8.16
C SER A 85 -9.81 -6.93 -7.72
N SER A 86 -9.80 -5.64 -7.51
CA SER A 86 -8.63 -4.89 -7.06
C SER A 86 -8.70 -4.55 -5.58
N MET A 87 -7.53 -4.38 -4.99
CA MET A 87 -7.34 -4.01 -3.59
C MET A 87 -6.34 -2.89 -3.50
N GLU A 88 -6.68 -1.85 -2.75
CA GLU A 88 -5.72 -0.83 -2.35
C GLU A 88 -5.02 -1.28 -1.08
N ILE A 89 -3.70 -1.26 -1.08
CA ILE A 89 -2.87 -1.56 0.07
C ILE A 89 -2.20 -0.28 0.53
N TYR A 90 -2.44 0.10 1.78
CA TYR A 90 -1.77 1.22 2.42
C TYR A 90 -0.53 0.73 3.16
N ILE A 91 0.60 1.39 2.93
CA ILE A 91 1.89 0.97 3.44
C ILE A 91 2.50 2.09 4.25
N ASP A 92 2.88 1.78 5.48
CA ASP A 92 3.61 2.67 6.38
C ASP A 92 5.03 2.13 6.57
N ILE A 93 6.01 3.03 6.45
CA ILE A 93 7.42 2.72 6.65
C ILE A 93 7.89 3.37 7.94
N TRP A 94 8.41 2.55 8.84
CA TRP A 94 8.93 2.95 10.13
C TRP A 94 10.43 2.69 10.22
N VAL A 95 11.16 3.63 10.81
CA VAL A 95 12.58 3.48 11.10
C VAL A 95 12.77 3.52 12.61
N GLU A 96 13.48 2.54 13.13
CA GLU A 96 13.77 2.43 14.56
C GLU A 96 14.99 3.26 14.93
N ASP A 97 14.84 4.09 15.95
CA ASP A 97 15.96 4.80 16.54
C ASP A 97 16.85 3.82 17.31
N ARG A 98 18.15 3.89 17.05
CA ARG A 98 19.11 2.93 17.59
C ARG A 98 19.24 3.00 19.11
N GLU A 99 19.12 4.19 19.68
CA GLU A 99 19.34 4.41 21.11
C GLU A 99 18.07 4.21 21.92
N SER A 100 16.98 4.83 21.49
CA SER A 100 15.71 4.80 22.22
C SER A 100 14.84 3.59 21.89
N GLY A 101 15.04 2.95 20.71
CA GLY A 101 14.16 1.91 20.20
C GLY A 101 12.83 2.45 19.69
N ASN A 102 12.61 3.75 19.70
CA ASN A 102 11.37 4.36 19.20
C ASN A 102 11.32 4.31 17.69
N LYS A 103 10.13 4.05 17.16
CA LYS A 103 9.87 4.05 15.72
C LYS A 103 9.37 5.39 15.26
N THR A 104 9.99 5.92 14.20
CA THR A 104 9.56 7.14 13.52
C THR A 104 9.08 6.80 12.12
N LYS A 105 7.93 7.34 11.73
CA LYS A 105 7.42 7.14 10.39
C LYS A 105 8.29 7.88 9.38
N ALA A 106 8.88 7.15 8.44
CA ALA A 106 9.76 7.70 7.41
C ALA A 106 9.01 8.02 6.12
N ASN A 107 8.19 7.09 5.66
CA ASN A 107 7.47 7.21 4.39
C ASN A 107 6.15 6.48 4.45
N GLU A 108 5.33 6.71 3.45
CA GLU A 108 4.12 5.93 3.18
C GLU A 108 3.93 5.77 1.67
N ALA A 109 3.20 4.75 1.28
CA ALA A 109 2.89 4.49 -0.11
C ALA A 109 1.55 3.79 -0.24
N ILE A 110 1.01 3.84 -1.45
CA ILE A 110 -0.25 3.19 -1.80
C ILE A 110 -0.01 2.31 -3.03
N TYR A 111 -0.23 1.02 -2.87
CA TYR A 111 -0.14 0.04 -3.94
C TYR A 111 -1.52 -0.48 -4.27
N THR A 112 -1.75 -0.79 -5.54
CA THR A 112 -2.96 -1.49 -6.00
C THR A 112 -2.58 -2.86 -6.54
N PHE A 113 -3.26 -3.88 -6.02
CA PHE A 113 -3.14 -5.26 -6.48
C PHE A 113 -4.45 -5.74 -7.09
N VAL A 114 -4.35 -6.64 -8.05
CA VAL A 114 -5.49 -7.32 -8.64
C VAL A 114 -5.41 -8.81 -8.32
N ALA A 115 -6.50 -9.37 -7.83
CA ALA A 115 -6.63 -10.81 -7.64
C ALA A 115 -6.98 -11.49 -8.95
N VAL A 116 -6.30 -12.58 -9.25
CA VAL A 116 -6.48 -13.33 -10.51
C VAL A 116 -6.61 -14.83 -10.24
N ASP A 117 -7.20 -15.54 -11.20
CA ASP A 117 -7.21 -17.00 -11.24
C ASP A 117 -5.91 -17.55 -11.84
N ASP A 118 -5.83 -18.87 -11.97
CA ASP A 118 -4.66 -19.57 -12.52
C ASP A 118 -4.39 -19.23 -14.00
N THR A 119 -5.36 -18.64 -14.69
CA THR A 119 -5.21 -18.18 -16.08
C THR A 119 -4.90 -16.69 -16.19
N GLY A 120 -4.77 -16.00 -15.06
CA GLY A 120 -4.50 -14.56 -15.01
C GLY A 120 -5.73 -13.67 -15.18
N ARG A 121 -6.92 -14.22 -15.10
CA ARG A 121 -8.17 -13.45 -15.22
C ARG A 121 -8.56 -12.87 -13.86
N PRO A 122 -8.99 -11.58 -13.80
CA PRO A 122 -9.45 -10.98 -12.56
C PRO A 122 -10.61 -11.76 -11.90
N VAL A 123 -10.53 -11.93 -10.58
CA VAL A 123 -11.55 -12.58 -9.76
C VAL A 123 -11.98 -11.69 -8.62
N GLU A 124 -13.22 -11.88 -8.15
CA GLU A 124 -13.76 -11.09 -7.05
C GLU A 124 -13.01 -11.33 -5.74
N VAL A 125 -12.94 -10.28 -4.93
CA VAL A 125 -12.31 -10.26 -3.61
C VAL A 125 -13.31 -9.89 -2.53
N PRO A 126 -13.08 -10.31 -1.26
CA PRO A 126 -13.93 -9.90 -0.13
C PRO A 126 -13.94 -8.38 0.05
N GLN A 127 -15.05 -7.86 0.53
CA GLN A 127 -15.16 -6.46 0.93
C GLN A 127 -14.35 -6.18 2.20
N VAL A 128 -13.90 -4.95 2.36
CA VAL A 128 -13.22 -4.46 3.57
C VAL A 128 -14.22 -3.76 4.47
N ILE A 129 -14.18 -4.08 5.76
CA ILE A 129 -14.90 -3.34 6.80
C ILE A 129 -13.85 -2.67 7.71
N PRO A 130 -13.64 -1.34 7.58
CA PRO A 130 -12.70 -0.64 8.44
C PRO A 130 -13.24 -0.57 9.88
N GLU A 131 -12.34 -0.59 10.87
CA GLU A 131 -12.69 -0.59 12.29
C GLU A 131 -12.18 0.65 13.02
N THR A 132 -10.92 1.03 12.80
CA THR A 132 -10.34 2.18 13.48
C THR A 132 -10.64 3.47 12.75
N GLU A 133 -10.53 4.60 13.44
CA GLU A 133 -10.70 5.92 12.83
C GLU A 133 -9.76 6.14 11.64
N LEU A 134 -8.49 5.76 11.78
CA LEU A 134 -7.50 5.85 10.70
C LEU A 134 -7.88 4.95 9.52
N GLU A 135 -8.34 3.72 9.78
CA GLU A 135 -8.80 2.81 8.74
C GLU A 135 -10.01 3.36 7.99
N ILE A 136 -10.97 3.98 8.70
CA ILE A 136 -12.14 4.62 8.10
C ILE A 136 -11.71 5.78 7.20
N GLN A 137 -10.82 6.64 7.65
CA GLN A 137 -10.27 7.74 6.84
C GLN A 137 -9.59 7.24 5.57
N ARG A 138 -8.76 6.21 5.69
CA ARG A 138 -8.06 5.60 4.55
C ARG A 138 -9.03 4.93 3.58
N TYR A 139 -10.03 4.26 4.11
CA TYR A 139 -11.08 3.60 3.33
C TYR A 139 -11.89 4.60 2.50
N GLU A 140 -12.32 5.69 3.10
CA GLU A 140 -13.07 6.75 2.40
C GLU A 140 -12.22 7.44 1.34
N ALA A 141 -10.98 7.78 1.67
CA ALA A 141 -10.05 8.42 0.74
C ALA A 141 -9.67 7.50 -0.44
N ALA A 142 -9.69 6.19 -0.25
CA ALA A 142 -9.38 5.22 -1.30
C ALA A 142 -10.33 5.31 -2.51
N LEU A 143 -11.60 5.65 -2.29
CA LEU A 143 -12.55 5.83 -3.39
C LEU A 143 -12.17 7.03 -4.26
N ARG A 144 -11.75 8.14 -3.66
CA ARG A 144 -11.27 9.31 -4.40
C ARG A 144 -10.03 8.98 -5.23
N ARG A 145 -9.09 8.24 -4.64
CA ARG A 145 -7.89 7.79 -5.35
C ARG A 145 -8.22 6.86 -6.51
N LYS A 146 -9.20 5.96 -6.31
CA LYS A 146 -9.68 5.07 -7.38
C LYS A 146 -10.27 5.87 -8.52
N GLN A 147 -11.12 6.84 -8.24
CA GLN A 147 -11.74 7.70 -9.26
C GLN A 147 -10.69 8.52 -10.00
N LEU A 148 -9.71 9.12 -9.30
CA LEU A 148 -8.60 9.83 -9.93
C LEU A 148 -7.81 8.91 -10.88
N SER A 149 -7.48 7.72 -10.43
CA SER A 149 -6.76 6.73 -11.24
C SER A 149 -7.53 6.36 -12.51
N LEU A 150 -8.84 6.18 -12.41
CA LEU A 150 -9.70 5.88 -13.56
C LEU A 150 -9.81 7.06 -14.52
N VAL A 151 -9.88 8.30 -14.02
CA VAL A 151 -9.89 9.52 -14.84
C VAL A 151 -8.57 9.63 -15.61
N LEU A 152 -7.43 9.49 -14.94
CA LEU A 152 -6.11 9.55 -15.57
C LEU A 152 -5.89 8.44 -16.60
N ALA A 153 -6.50 7.28 -16.40
CA ALA A 153 -6.47 6.17 -17.34
C ALA A 153 -7.47 6.32 -18.52
N GLY A 154 -8.27 7.38 -18.54
CA GLY A 154 -9.31 7.59 -19.56
C GLY A 154 -10.51 6.65 -19.44
N LYS A 155 -10.69 5.99 -18.28
CA LYS A 155 -11.77 5.02 -18.02
C LYS A 155 -12.97 5.59 -17.29
N LEU A 156 -12.87 6.79 -16.78
CA LEU A 156 -13.94 7.51 -16.10
C LEU A 156 -13.94 8.96 -16.57
N ASN A 157 -15.13 9.46 -16.93
CA ASN A 157 -15.27 10.88 -17.24
C ASN A 157 -15.12 11.69 -15.94
N PRO A 158 -14.32 12.80 -15.93
CA PRO A 158 -14.20 13.67 -14.77
C PRO A 158 -15.54 14.14 -14.18
N GLN A 159 -16.56 14.33 -15.02
CA GLN A 159 -17.89 14.71 -14.59
C GLN A 159 -18.57 13.66 -13.69
N ASP A 160 -18.23 12.40 -13.86
CA ASP A 160 -18.81 11.27 -13.13
C ASP A 160 -18.00 10.89 -11.88
N ALA A 161 -16.86 11.55 -11.66
CA ALA A 161 -15.98 11.31 -10.51
C ALA A 161 -16.49 12.06 -9.27
N THR A 162 -17.62 11.63 -8.72
CA THR A 162 -18.37 12.33 -7.66
C THR A 162 -17.57 12.57 -6.39
N GLU A 163 -16.86 11.54 -5.90
CA GLU A 163 -16.06 11.64 -4.68
C GLU A 163 -14.82 12.51 -4.88
N LEU A 164 -14.20 12.45 -6.06
CA LEU A 164 -13.05 13.30 -6.39
C LEU A 164 -13.49 14.76 -6.51
N LYS A 165 -14.59 15.02 -7.18
CA LYS A 165 -15.15 16.39 -7.35
C LYS A 165 -15.48 17.04 -6.02
N ALA A 166 -15.95 16.27 -5.05
CA ALA A 166 -16.31 16.78 -3.72
C ALA A 166 -15.14 17.43 -2.98
N LEU A 167 -13.88 17.16 -3.37
CA LEU A 167 -12.69 17.81 -2.81
C LEU A 167 -12.54 19.28 -3.24
N PHE A 168 -13.20 19.70 -4.32
CA PHE A 168 -13.02 21.01 -4.95
C PHE A 168 -14.26 21.91 -4.85
N LEU A 169 -15.32 21.43 -4.25
CA LEU A 169 -16.63 22.15 -4.17
C LEU A 169 -16.98 22.57 -2.75
#